data_f2ec19d1fd57861971bdea2d4c73b784
#
_entry.id   f2ec19d1fd57861971bdea2d4c73b784
#
_cell.length_a   1.000
_cell.length_b   1.000
_cell.length_c   1.000
_cell.angle_alpha   90.00
_cell.angle_beta   90.00
_cell.angle_gamma   90.00
#
_symmetry.space_group_name_H-M   'P 1'
#
loop_
_entity.id
_entity.type
_entity.pdbx_description
1 polymer ?
#
loop_
_entity_poly.entity_id
_entity_poly.type
_entity_poly.pdbx_seq_one_letter_code
_entity_poly.pdbx_strand_id
1 'polypeptide(L)'
;AIGGAIAMVSQIYNLSGSYDGFAVTWLVLGAPVIYLLRSSLAGSLYVLGVLGWSCSHVGDVSQVLWYWPFTAVIVPFLLRSSRAGTFTSGLAFLRWVLTGSLVAGTGISLAHGLPGLWMVIFAALLSLFYLVDALLLDEAPSLWHRPMRVFGGVGCVVLALMLTYEWPWKSIGWSH
;
A
#
# COMPACT_ATOMS: atom_id res chain seq x y z
N ALA A 1 8.53 5.17 19.06
CA ALA A 1 9.85 5.27 19.69
C ALA A 1 10.94 5.75 18.73
N ILE A 2 11.16 5.11 17.55
CA ILE A 2 12.26 5.47 16.61
C ILE A 2 12.12 6.90 16.10
N GLY A 3 10.94 7.32 15.63
CA GLY A 3 10.72 8.68 15.15
C GLY A 3 10.99 9.74 16.21
N GLY A 4 10.59 9.49 17.47
CA GLY A 4 10.90 10.38 18.59
C GLY A 4 12.39 10.48 18.87
N ALA A 5 13.13 9.37 18.80
CA ALA A 5 14.58 9.36 18.99
C ALA A 5 15.29 10.18 17.88
N ILE A 6 14.90 10.01 16.62
CA ILE A 6 15.44 10.77 15.49
C ILE A 6 15.15 12.27 15.66
N ALA A 7 13.91 12.63 16.05
CA ALA A 7 13.54 14.03 16.29
C ALA A 7 14.35 14.64 17.42
N MET A 8 14.56 13.93 18.53
CA MET A 8 15.41 14.38 19.64
C MET A 8 16.87 14.59 19.21
N VAL A 9 17.45 13.64 18.48
CA VAL A 9 18.81 13.77 17.96
C VAL A 9 18.92 14.97 17.03
N SER A 10 17.96 15.14 16.12
CA SER A 10 17.92 16.31 15.22
C SER A 10 17.84 17.64 15.96
N GLN A 11 17.06 17.72 17.03
CA GLN A 11 16.98 18.92 17.88
C GLN A 11 18.28 19.19 18.66
N ILE A 12 18.89 18.16 19.26
CA ILE A 12 20.11 18.29 20.06
C ILE A 12 21.28 18.75 19.19
N TYR A 13 21.40 18.22 17.98
CA TYR A 13 22.51 18.55 17.08
C TYR A 13 22.20 19.69 16.10
N ASN A 14 21.02 20.32 16.24
CA ASN A 14 20.57 21.43 15.37
C ASN A 14 20.73 21.11 13.87
N LEU A 15 20.47 19.85 13.51
CA LEU A 15 20.52 19.40 12.13
C LEU A 15 19.33 19.99 11.39
N SER A 16 19.58 20.83 10.39
CA SER A 16 18.58 21.31 9.45
C SER A 16 18.15 20.14 8.56
N GLY A 17 17.26 19.30 9.07
CA GLY A 17 16.71 18.17 8.34
C GLY A 17 15.48 18.56 7.53
N SER A 18 15.42 18.17 6.26
CA SER A 18 14.17 18.21 5.52
C SER A 18 13.20 17.14 6.05
N TYR A 19 11.90 17.42 5.99
CA TYR A 19 10.86 16.41 6.31
C TYR A 19 11.10 15.09 5.58
N ASP A 20 11.57 15.17 4.34
CA ASP A 20 11.85 14.01 3.48
C ASP A 20 13.01 13.16 4.02
N GLY A 21 14.11 13.80 4.41
CA GLY A 21 15.24 13.08 5.02
C GLY A 21 14.82 12.38 6.31
N PHE A 22 13.99 13.03 7.14
CA PHE A 22 13.44 12.43 8.35
C PHE A 22 12.54 11.23 8.02
N ALA A 23 11.60 11.38 7.08
CA ALA A 23 10.64 10.34 6.72
C ALA A 23 11.34 9.12 6.11
N VAL A 24 12.26 9.31 5.17
CA VAL A 24 13.03 8.22 4.55
C VAL A 24 13.88 7.49 5.60
N THR A 25 14.58 8.22 6.48
CA THR A 25 15.36 7.62 7.56
C THR A 25 14.48 6.79 8.50
N TRP A 26 13.30 7.32 8.85
CA TRP A 26 12.32 6.60 9.68
C TRP A 26 11.82 5.32 8.99
N LEU A 27 11.55 5.36 7.68
CA LEU A 27 11.13 4.18 6.91
C LEU A 27 12.25 3.13 6.83
N VAL A 28 13.48 3.54 6.54
CA VAL A 28 14.62 2.61 6.46
C VAL A 28 14.90 1.95 7.81
N LEU A 29 14.89 2.73 8.91
CA LEU A 29 15.11 2.18 10.25
C LEU A 29 13.88 1.42 10.79
N GLY A 30 12.69 1.74 10.33
CA GLY A 30 11.44 1.05 10.67
C GLY A 30 11.33 -0.34 10.05
N ALA A 31 11.90 -0.54 8.85
CA ALA A 31 11.82 -1.81 8.14
C ALA A 31 12.36 -3.01 8.97
N PRO A 32 13.58 -3.00 9.52
CA PRO A 32 14.08 -4.11 10.32
C PRO A 32 13.28 -4.34 11.61
N VAL A 33 12.65 -3.30 12.17
CA VAL A 33 11.87 -3.41 13.41
C VAL A 33 10.64 -4.30 13.24
N ILE A 34 10.03 -4.32 12.05
CA ILE A 34 8.89 -5.20 11.74
C ILE A 34 9.30 -6.67 11.95
N TYR A 35 10.49 -7.04 11.47
CA TYR A 35 11.02 -8.39 11.53
C TYR A 35 11.52 -8.76 12.93
N LEU A 36 12.15 -7.82 13.63
CA LEU A 36 12.66 -8.02 14.99
C LEU A 36 11.53 -8.20 16.00
N LEU A 37 10.51 -7.34 15.95
CA LEU A 37 9.38 -7.39 16.86
C LEU A 37 8.31 -8.42 16.45
N ARG A 38 8.35 -8.91 15.21
CA ARG A 38 7.31 -9.76 14.61
C ARG A 38 5.91 -9.22 14.84
N SER A 39 5.76 -7.89 14.82
CA SER A 39 4.54 -7.20 15.17
C SER A 39 3.78 -6.73 13.92
N SER A 40 2.54 -7.20 13.79
CA SER A 40 1.63 -6.72 12.73
C SER A 40 1.27 -5.24 12.89
N LEU A 41 1.25 -4.71 14.12
CA LEU A 41 1.03 -3.30 14.38
C LEU A 41 2.18 -2.44 13.83
N ALA A 42 3.43 -2.86 14.07
CA ALA A 42 4.60 -2.18 13.52
C ALA A 42 4.57 -2.18 11.98
N GLY A 43 4.16 -3.30 11.37
CA GLY A 43 3.95 -3.40 9.92
C GLY A 43 2.86 -2.45 9.41
N SER A 44 1.75 -2.33 10.12
CA SER A 44 0.65 -1.42 9.76
C SER A 44 1.09 0.05 9.80
N LEU A 45 1.79 0.45 10.87
CA LEU A 45 2.32 1.81 10.99
C LEU A 45 3.38 2.12 9.92
N TYR A 46 4.20 1.13 9.57
CA TYR A 46 5.16 1.26 8.48
C TYR A 46 4.47 1.51 7.13
N VAL A 47 3.47 0.69 6.78
CA VAL A 47 2.72 0.83 5.51
C VAL A 47 2.02 2.18 5.44
N LEU A 48 1.40 2.64 6.55
CA LEU A 48 0.79 3.97 6.63
C LEU A 48 1.82 5.08 6.49
N GLY A 49 3.02 4.90 7.06
CA GLY A 49 4.14 5.84 6.90
C GLY A 49 4.61 5.95 5.46
N VAL A 50 4.75 4.81 4.75
CA VAL A 50 5.10 4.79 3.32
C VAL A 50 4.04 5.50 2.49
N LEU A 51 2.76 5.21 2.75
CA LEU A 51 1.65 5.86 2.04
C LEU A 51 1.62 7.38 2.31
N GLY A 52 1.76 7.78 3.57
CA GLY A 52 1.79 9.19 3.97
C GLY A 52 2.93 9.96 3.32
N TRP A 53 4.13 9.36 3.26
CA TRP A 53 5.26 9.93 2.55
C TRP A 53 4.99 10.07 1.05
N SER A 54 4.41 9.05 0.41
CA SER A 54 4.04 9.13 -1.02
C SER A 54 2.98 10.19 -1.30
N CYS A 55 2.03 10.39 -0.38
CA CYS A 55 1.01 11.45 -0.50
C CYS A 55 1.62 12.86 -0.45
N SER A 56 2.73 13.07 0.28
CA SER A 56 3.42 14.37 0.29
C SER A 56 4.18 14.68 -1.01
N HIS A 57 4.37 13.68 -1.87
CA HIS A 57 5.10 13.79 -3.15
C HIS A 57 4.23 13.57 -4.39
N VAL A 58 2.93 13.80 -4.28
CA VAL A 58 1.97 13.55 -5.39
C VAL A 58 2.33 14.29 -6.69
N GLY A 59 3.15 15.32 -6.67
CA GLY A 59 3.61 16.05 -7.86
C GLY A 59 4.90 15.53 -8.51
N ASP A 60 5.62 14.61 -7.85
CA ASP A 60 6.92 14.11 -8.31
C ASP A 60 6.87 12.59 -8.57
N VAL A 61 6.73 12.23 -9.84
CA VAL A 61 6.64 10.84 -10.28
C VAL A 61 7.85 10.00 -9.83
N SER A 62 9.04 10.59 -9.81
CA SER A 62 10.26 9.88 -9.42
C SER A 62 10.24 9.48 -7.95
N GLN A 63 9.73 10.34 -7.09
CA GLN A 63 9.57 10.10 -5.66
C GLN A 63 8.44 9.11 -5.37
N VAL A 64 7.30 9.25 -6.05
CA VAL A 64 6.15 8.34 -5.89
C VAL A 64 6.52 6.90 -6.25
N LEU A 65 7.40 6.66 -7.21
CA LEU A 65 7.85 5.31 -7.58
C LEU A 65 8.57 4.58 -6.43
N TRP A 66 9.18 5.28 -5.48
CA TRP A 66 9.79 4.69 -4.30
C TRP A 66 8.78 4.05 -3.34
N TYR A 67 7.50 4.38 -3.48
CA TYR A 67 6.42 3.69 -2.77
C TYR A 67 6.50 2.16 -2.93
N TRP A 68 6.76 1.69 -4.15
CA TRP A 68 6.74 0.26 -4.47
C TRP A 68 7.84 -0.54 -3.76
N PRO A 69 9.11 -0.17 -3.83
CA PRO A 69 10.16 -0.89 -3.10
C PRO A 69 9.99 -0.82 -1.59
N PHE A 70 9.57 0.32 -1.02
CA PHE A 70 9.30 0.41 0.41
C PHE A 70 8.13 -0.48 0.83
N THR A 71 7.05 -0.52 0.08
CA THR A 71 5.92 -1.41 0.36
C THR A 71 6.29 -2.88 0.17
N ALA A 72 7.15 -3.21 -0.79
CA ALA A 72 7.62 -4.58 -1.03
C ALA A 72 8.35 -5.18 0.18
N VAL A 73 8.95 -4.37 1.03
CA VAL A 73 9.61 -4.83 2.28
C VAL A 73 8.65 -5.62 3.18
N ILE A 74 7.33 -5.33 3.19
CA ILE A 74 6.38 -6.04 4.04
C ILE A 74 5.97 -7.42 3.49
N VAL A 75 6.18 -7.66 2.19
CA VAL A 75 5.71 -8.88 1.51
C VAL A 75 6.29 -10.17 2.12
N PRO A 76 7.62 -10.29 2.37
CA PRO A 76 8.18 -11.50 2.97
C PRO A 76 7.60 -11.81 4.36
N PHE A 77 7.33 -10.76 5.15
CA PHE A 77 6.69 -10.91 6.47
C PHE A 77 5.29 -11.52 6.34
N LEU A 78 4.48 -11.00 5.40
CA LEU A 78 3.12 -11.51 5.16
C LEU A 78 3.12 -12.93 4.59
N LEU A 79 3.98 -13.22 3.63
CA LEU A 79 4.10 -14.56 3.04
C LEU A 79 4.47 -15.60 4.09
N ARG A 80 5.43 -15.26 4.97
CA ARG A 80 5.83 -16.14 6.07
C ARG A 80 4.67 -16.39 7.05
N SER A 81 3.94 -15.33 7.41
CA SER A 81 2.79 -15.43 8.32
C SER A 81 1.62 -16.19 7.71
N SER A 82 1.37 -16.03 6.41
CA SER A 82 0.32 -16.78 5.69
C SER A 82 0.65 -18.27 5.61
N ARG A 83 1.90 -18.61 5.27
CA ARG A 83 2.36 -20.02 5.23
C ARG A 83 2.38 -20.70 6.60
N ALA A 84 2.51 -19.94 7.67
CA ALA A 84 2.44 -20.46 9.04
C ALA A 84 0.99 -20.68 9.51
N GLY A 85 -0.02 -20.39 8.70
CA GLY A 85 -1.44 -20.55 9.06
C GLY A 85 -1.89 -19.66 10.23
N THR A 86 -1.17 -18.57 10.50
CA THR A 86 -1.51 -17.67 11.62
C THR A 86 -2.60 -16.68 11.20
N PHE A 87 -3.78 -16.81 11.79
CA PHE A 87 -4.93 -15.93 11.55
C PHE A 87 -5.24 -15.09 12.78
N THR A 88 -4.40 -14.10 13.09
CA THR A 88 -4.64 -13.16 14.19
C THR A 88 -5.34 -11.90 13.70
N SER A 89 -6.16 -11.26 14.56
CA SER A 89 -6.83 -10.00 14.24
C SER A 89 -5.86 -8.88 13.85
N GLY A 90 -4.67 -8.84 14.47
CA GLY A 90 -3.63 -7.88 14.12
C GLY A 90 -3.06 -8.11 12.72
N LEU A 91 -2.90 -9.36 12.30
CA LEU A 91 -2.44 -9.70 10.95
C LEU A 91 -3.53 -9.41 9.91
N ALA A 92 -4.81 -9.66 10.25
CA ALA A 92 -5.93 -9.26 9.42
C ALA A 92 -5.94 -7.73 9.21
N PHE A 93 -5.79 -6.95 10.28
CA PHE A 93 -5.69 -5.49 10.20
C PHE A 93 -4.54 -5.03 9.30
N LEU A 94 -3.35 -5.61 9.45
CA LEU A 94 -2.21 -5.31 8.56
C LEU A 94 -2.53 -5.60 7.08
N ARG A 95 -3.22 -6.71 6.79
CA ARG A 95 -3.65 -7.04 5.42
C ARG A 95 -4.65 -6.01 4.88
N TRP A 96 -5.60 -5.54 5.71
CA TRP A 96 -6.53 -4.47 5.33
C TRP A 96 -5.80 -3.17 5.00
N VAL A 97 -4.90 -2.74 5.87
CA VAL A 97 -4.08 -1.54 5.68
C VAL A 97 -3.23 -1.64 4.41
N LEU A 98 -2.58 -2.79 4.20
CA LEU A 98 -1.76 -3.00 3.00
C LEU A 98 -2.61 -2.98 1.73
N THR A 99 -3.75 -3.69 1.71
CA THR A 99 -4.61 -3.74 0.52
C THR A 99 -5.16 -2.35 0.17
N GLY A 100 -5.63 -1.60 1.17
CA GLY A 100 -6.06 -0.21 0.98
C GLY A 100 -4.91 0.70 0.51
N SER A 101 -3.71 0.53 1.10
CA SER A 101 -2.51 1.26 0.69
C SER A 101 -2.13 0.96 -0.76
N LEU A 102 -2.21 -0.28 -1.21
CA LEU A 102 -1.90 -0.66 -2.61
C LEU A 102 -2.88 0.00 -3.60
N VAL A 103 -4.17 0.06 -3.26
CA VAL A 103 -5.17 0.77 -4.09
C VAL A 103 -4.84 2.26 -4.15
N ALA A 104 -4.59 2.89 -3.01
CA ALA A 104 -4.25 4.31 -2.94
C ALA A 104 -2.92 4.63 -3.64
N GLY A 105 -1.87 3.83 -3.40
CA GLY A 105 -0.56 3.98 -4.02
C GLY A 105 -0.60 3.82 -5.54
N THR A 106 -1.42 2.88 -6.05
CA THR A 106 -1.67 2.77 -7.48
C THR A 106 -2.35 4.02 -8.02
N GLY A 107 -3.38 4.54 -7.32
CA GLY A 107 -4.06 5.78 -7.72
C GLY A 107 -3.09 6.98 -7.79
N ILE A 108 -2.24 7.15 -6.77
CA ILE A 108 -1.24 8.22 -6.73
C ILE A 108 -0.23 8.06 -7.87
N SER A 109 0.25 6.84 -8.13
CA SER A 109 1.22 6.57 -9.21
C SER A 109 0.63 6.84 -10.61
N LEU A 110 -0.67 6.61 -10.79
CA LEU A 110 -1.36 6.81 -12.07
C LEU A 110 -1.77 8.27 -12.33
N ALA A 111 -1.98 9.05 -11.27
CA ALA A 111 -2.50 10.42 -11.39
C ALA A 111 -1.67 11.30 -12.32
N HIS A 112 -0.36 11.06 -12.45
CA HIS A 112 0.56 11.86 -13.26
C HIS A 112 1.24 11.08 -14.39
N GLY A 113 1.16 9.74 -14.40
CA GLY A 113 1.94 8.94 -15.31
C GLY A 113 1.21 8.48 -16.57
N LEU A 114 -0.01 7.96 -16.44
CA LEU A 114 -0.72 7.25 -17.51
C LEU A 114 -2.24 7.46 -17.44
N PRO A 115 -2.75 8.65 -17.72
CA PRO A 115 -4.17 8.99 -17.51
C PRO A 115 -5.16 8.13 -18.32
N GLY A 116 -4.75 7.53 -19.44
CA GLY A 116 -5.62 6.68 -20.26
C GLY A 116 -5.66 5.20 -19.84
N LEU A 117 -4.69 4.73 -19.05
CA LEU A 117 -4.55 3.31 -18.70
C LEU A 117 -5.08 2.95 -17.31
N TRP A 118 -5.60 3.92 -16.56
CA TRP A 118 -6.01 3.72 -15.17
C TRP A 118 -7.02 2.57 -15.00
N MET A 119 -7.98 2.43 -15.92
CA MET A 119 -8.98 1.36 -15.87
C MET A 119 -8.35 -0.02 -15.98
N VAL A 120 -7.44 -0.19 -16.95
CA VAL A 120 -6.77 -1.48 -17.20
C VAL A 120 -5.90 -1.86 -16.00
N ILE A 121 -5.18 -0.88 -15.44
CA ILE A 121 -4.29 -1.10 -14.30
C ILE A 121 -5.10 -1.43 -13.04
N PHE A 122 -6.20 -0.72 -12.76
CA PHE A 122 -7.07 -1.07 -11.65
C PHE A 122 -7.77 -2.42 -11.85
N ALA A 123 -8.24 -2.75 -13.07
CA ALA A 123 -8.80 -4.06 -13.35
C ALA A 123 -7.78 -5.18 -13.12
N ALA A 124 -6.54 -4.99 -13.56
CA ALA A 124 -5.45 -5.93 -13.32
C ALA A 124 -5.12 -6.07 -11.83
N LEU A 125 -5.04 -4.96 -11.08
CA LEU A 125 -4.78 -4.95 -9.65
C LEU A 125 -5.88 -5.69 -8.86
N LEU A 126 -7.14 -5.40 -9.15
CA LEU A 126 -8.28 -6.02 -8.48
C LEU A 126 -8.38 -7.52 -8.78
N SER A 127 -8.11 -7.91 -10.03
CA SER A 127 -8.03 -9.32 -10.43
C SER A 127 -6.87 -10.03 -9.72
N LEU A 128 -5.71 -9.37 -9.63
CA LEU A 128 -4.54 -9.88 -8.91
C LEU A 128 -4.85 -10.08 -7.43
N PHE A 129 -5.56 -9.15 -6.78
CA PHE A 129 -5.98 -9.30 -5.38
C PHE A 129 -6.83 -10.55 -5.18
N TYR A 130 -7.78 -10.79 -6.09
CA TYR A 130 -8.63 -11.97 -6.03
C TYR A 130 -7.83 -13.27 -6.17
N LEU A 131 -6.88 -13.30 -7.11
CA LEU A 131 -6.00 -14.45 -7.34
C LEU A 131 -5.05 -14.70 -6.14
N VAL A 132 -4.43 -13.66 -5.61
CA VAL A 132 -3.54 -13.76 -4.45
C VAL A 132 -4.30 -14.25 -3.22
N ASP A 133 -5.54 -13.77 -3.01
CA ASP A 133 -6.39 -14.25 -1.92
C ASP A 133 -6.71 -15.74 -2.07
N ALA A 134 -7.09 -16.17 -3.28
CA ALA A 134 -7.40 -17.58 -3.56
C ALA A 134 -6.19 -18.49 -3.35
N LEU A 135 -4.98 -18.03 -3.67
CA LEU A 135 -3.76 -18.84 -3.56
C LEU A 135 -3.18 -18.87 -2.14
N LEU A 136 -3.31 -17.79 -1.36
CA LEU A 136 -2.60 -17.63 -0.08
C LEU A 136 -3.52 -17.68 1.14
N LEU A 137 -4.83 -17.45 0.98
CA LEU A 137 -5.77 -17.23 2.08
C LEU A 137 -7.02 -18.10 1.97
N ASP A 138 -7.00 -19.15 1.16
CA ASP A 138 -8.20 -19.98 0.93
C ASP A 138 -8.72 -20.64 2.23
N GLU A 139 -7.81 -20.98 3.16
CA GLU A 139 -8.13 -21.56 4.47
C GLU A 139 -8.53 -20.54 5.54
N ALA A 140 -8.59 -19.23 5.21
CA ALA A 140 -8.90 -18.21 6.21
C ALA A 140 -10.35 -18.32 6.71
N PRO A 141 -10.58 -18.26 8.04
CA PRO A 141 -11.85 -18.60 8.67
C PRO A 141 -12.98 -17.60 8.41
N SER A 142 -12.68 -16.37 7.99
CA SER A 142 -13.69 -15.34 7.77
C SER A 142 -13.26 -14.30 6.75
N LEU A 143 -14.23 -13.55 6.20
CA LEU A 143 -13.99 -12.42 5.28
C LEU A 143 -13.12 -11.33 5.88
N TRP A 144 -13.12 -11.16 7.21
CA TRP A 144 -12.24 -10.22 7.90
C TRP A 144 -10.76 -10.52 7.66
N HIS A 145 -10.39 -11.78 7.50
CA HIS A 145 -9.02 -12.22 7.23
C HIS A 145 -8.69 -12.20 5.72
N ARG A 146 -9.64 -11.86 4.86
CA ARG A 146 -9.56 -11.90 3.39
C ARG A 146 -9.82 -10.53 2.74
N PRO A 147 -9.08 -9.46 3.12
CA PRO A 147 -9.33 -8.12 2.58
C PRO A 147 -9.12 -8.06 1.06
N MET A 148 -8.15 -8.79 0.52
CA MET A 148 -7.88 -8.80 -0.92
C MET A 148 -9.07 -9.32 -1.72
N ARG A 149 -9.78 -10.32 -1.21
CA ARG A 149 -11.02 -10.82 -1.82
C ARG A 149 -12.14 -9.78 -1.79
N VAL A 150 -12.26 -9.07 -0.67
CA VAL A 150 -13.27 -8.01 -0.52
C VAL A 150 -12.99 -6.85 -1.46
N PHE A 151 -11.75 -6.33 -1.45
CA PHE A 151 -11.36 -5.23 -2.36
C PHE A 151 -11.42 -5.66 -3.83
N GLY A 152 -10.98 -6.88 -4.16
CA GLY A 152 -11.07 -7.43 -5.52
C GLY A 152 -12.52 -7.53 -5.99
N GLY A 153 -13.40 -8.15 -5.20
CA GLY A 153 -14.81 -8.33 -5.55
C GLY A 153 -15.58 -7.00 -5.63
N VAL A 154 -15.55 -6.21 -4.57
CA VAL A 154 -16.24 -4.91 -4.53
C VAL A 154 -15.65 -3.96 -5.57
N GLY A 155 -14.32 -3.92 -5.71
CA GLY A 155 -13.65 -3.07 -6.68
C GLY A 155 -14.01 -3.42 -8.13
N CYS A 156 -14.11 -4.71 -8.48
CA CYS A 156 -14.56 -5.13 -9.80
C CYS A 156 -16.00 -4.68 -10.08
N VAL A 157 -16.90 -4.79 -9.09
CA VAL A 157 -18.29 -4.32 -9.25
C VAL A 157 -18.32 -2.80 -9.44
N VAL A 158 -17.57 -2.06 -8.63
CA VAL A 158 -17.48 -0.59 -8.76
C VAL A 158 -16.91 -0.20 -10.13
N LEU A 159 -15.85 -0.88 -10.58
CA LEU A 159 -15.26 -0.62 -11.89
C LEU A 159 -16.26 -0.91 -13.02
N ALA A 160 -16.98 -2.03 -12.94
CA ALA A 160 -18.00 -2.38 -13.91
C ALA A 160 -19.13 -1.34 -13.96
N LEU A 161 -19.58 -0.87 -12.79
CA LEU A 161 -20.56 0.21 -12.71
C LEU A 161 -20.02 1.51 -13.30
N MET A 162 -18.77 1.88 -13.02
CA MET A 162 -18.15 3.09 -13.60
C MET A 162 -18.10 3.01 -15.13
N LEU A 163 -17.87 1.84 -15.71
CA LEU A 163 -17.85 1.65 -17.16
C LEU A 163 -19.21 1.87 -17.84
N THR A 164 -20.32 1.87 -17.07
CA THR A 164 -21.65 2.21 -17.61
C THR A 164 -21.85 3.72 -17.80
N TYR A 165 -20.99 4.56 -17.22
CA TYR A 165 -21.06 6.01 -17.36
C TYR A 165 -20.20 6.49 -18.54
N GLU A 166 -20.59 7.60 -19.13
CA GLU A 166 -19.90 8.21 -20.30
C GLU A 166 -18.55 8.86 -19.92
N TRP A 167 -18.42 9.33 -18.67
CA TRP A 167 -17.24 10.06 -18.21
C TRP A 167 -15.91 9.29 -18.36
N PRO A 168 -15.80 8.00 -17.99
CA PRO A 168 -14.57 7.26 -18.18
C PRO A 168 -14.12 7.16 -19.63
N TRP A 169 -15.06 7.02 -20.54
CA TRP A 169 -14.79 6.90 -21.99
C TRP A 169 -14.26 8.20 -22.59
N LYS A 170 -14.73 9.36 -22.10
CA LYS A 170 -14.22 10.67 -22.51
C LYS A 170 -12.77 10.87 -22.06
N SER A 171 -12.34 10.29 -20.94
CA SER A 171 -10.98 10.42 -20.43
C SER A 171 -9.93 9.62 -21.23
N ILE A 172 -10.34 8.63 -22.03
CA ILE A 172 -9.44 7.79 -22.84
C ILE A 172 -9.03 8.48 -24.15
N GLY A 173 -9.66 9.61 -24.50
CA GLY A 173 -9.24 10.42 -25.65
C GLY A 173 -9.38 9.72 -27.01
N TRP A 174 -10.46 8.97 -27.21
CA TRP A 174 -10.82 8.47 -28.52
C TRP A 174 -11.19 9.67 -29.40
N SER A 175 -10.17 10.29 -30.01
CA SER A 175 -10.38 11.26 -31.08
C SER A 175 -10.87 10.51 -32.32
N HIS A 176 -12.13 10.67 -32.64
CA HIS A 176 -12.66 10.38 -33.98
C HIS A 176 -12.16 11.39 -34.96
#